data_6294d3b0b0575c439b7ec517be845e91
#
_entry.id   6294d3b0b0575c439b7ec517be845e91
#
_cell.length_a   1.000
_cell.length_b   1.000
_cell.length_c   1.000
_cell.angle_alpha   90.00
_cell.angle_beta   90.00
_cell.angle_gamma   90.00
#
_symmetry.space_group_name_H-M   'P 1'
#
loop_
_entity.id
_entity.type
_entity.pdbx_description
1 polymer ?
#
loop_
_entity_poly.entity_id
_entity_poly.type
_entity_poly.pdbx_seq_one_letter_code
_entity_poly.pdbx_strand_id
1 'polypeptide(L)'
;TKDLESMKKVGIGSVVFLEVNVGIPRGKVDFLSEEWKDCFKHAVQECERLGISMILGIGPGWTGSGGPWVKAEESMQSLVSSVTHVTGKGKQTVSLAKPDPMPPYFGEGAFTPELKERWQAFYKDVAVLAFPKTDEKTFIKDIHEKALYYRAPYSSVPGVKQFLSRDNDDLSLNSGDVIHLDKIVDLTGSLVDGTVTWDVPAGEWTIMRVGVRNNGAVTRPAPLPGVGFECDKADTTALMAHLRVFTEELFSLLGERDTLLPGGLKILHMDSWEMGAQNWTPKLRQEFKKRRGYDPNLTIRFMLAILWEINKPVNAFCGIYGRLCRN
;
A
#
# COMPACT_ATOMS: atom_id res chain seq x y z
N THR A 1 -29.41 -23.39 -0.08
CA THR A 1 -30.69 -23.58 0.61
C THR A 1 -30.53 -24.40 1.88
N LYS A 2 -30.16 -25.70 1.81
CA LYS A 2 -30.11 -26.61 2.98
C LYS A 2 -29.24 -26.10 4.13
N ASP A 3 -28.08 -25.51 3.86
CA ASP A 3 -27.18 -25.00 4.89
C ASP A 3 -27.84 -23.84 5.65
N LEU A 4 -28.42 -22.86 4.91
CA LEU A 4 -29.13 -21.73 5.53
C LEU A 4 -30.37 -22.18 6.34
N GLU A 5 -31.10 -23.18 5.86
CA GLU A 5 -32.22 -23.78 6.59
C GLU A 5 -31.75 -24.45 7.91
N SER A 6 -30.61 -25.17 7.83
CA SER A 6 -30.01 -25.78 9.00
C SER A 6 -29.50 -24.73 10.01
N MET A 7 -28.88 -23.66 9.53
CA MET A 7 -28.47 -22.53 10.35
C MET A 7 -29.65 -21.85 11.04
N LYS A 8 -30.74 -21.59 10.29
CA LYS A 8 -31.95 -21.03 10.88
C LYS A 8 -32.58 -21.93 11.95
N LYS A 9 -32.60 -23.23 11.69
CA LYS A 9 -33.17 -24.23 12.59
C LYS A 9 -32.47 -24.26 13.96
N VAL A 10 -31.16 -23.97 13.98
CA VAL A 10 -30.39 -23.90 15.26
C VAL A 10 -30.27 -22.47 15.81
N GLY A 11 -31.02 -21.51 15.27
CA GLY A 11 -31.14 -20.15 15.80
C GLY A 11 -30.11 -19.15 15.30
N ILE A 12 -29.36 -19.47 14.25
CA ILE A 12 -28.40 -18.51 13.62
C ILE A 12 -29.20 -17.40 12.91
N GLY A 13 -28.95 -16.15 13.29
CA GLY A 13 -29.61 -14.95 12.75
C GLY A 13 -28.82 -14.21 11.69
N SER A 14 -27.51 -14.46 11.59
CA SER A 14 -26.63 -13.77 10.63
C SER A 14 -25.55 -14.71 10.09
N VAL A 15 -25.13 -14.48 8.83
CA VAL A 15 -24.01 -15.20 8.20
C VAL A 15 -23.05 -14.23 7.57
N VAL A 16 -21.75 -14.51 7.65
CA VAL A 16 -20.71 -13.76 6.93
C VAL A 16 -20.37 -14.52 5.66
N PHE A 17 -20.49 -13.84 4.53
CA PHE A 17 -20.09 -14.35 3.23
C PHE A 17 -18.75 -13.72 2.82
N LEU A 18 -17.70 -14.55 2.79
CA LEU A 18 -16.35 -14.16 2.39
C LEU A 18 -15.89 -15.04 1.22
N GLU A 19 -15.34 -14.40 0.20
CA GLU A 19 -14.78 -15.11 -0.96
C GLU A 19 -13.30 -15.41 -0.71
N VAL A 20 -13.03 -16.55 -0.06
CA VAL A 20 -11.67 -16.93 0.39
C VAL A 20 -11.30 -18.34 -0.06
N ASN A 21 -10.03 -18.53 -0.44
CA ASN A 21 -9.44 -19.82 -0.76
C ASN A 21 -8.55 -20.30 0.39
N VAL A 22 -9.10 -21.10 1.28
CA VAL A 22 -8.44 -21.59 2.50
C VAL A 22 -7.96 -23.05 2.40
N GLY A 23 -7.57 -23.50 1.21
CA GLY A 23 -7.06 -24.86 1.00
C GLY A 23 -8.14 -25.93 0.81
N ILE A 24 -9.40 -25.54 0.67
CA ILE A 24 -10.49 -26.42 0.26
C ILE A 24 -10.38 -26.65 -1.26
N PRO A 25 -10.62 -27.89 -1.76
CA PRO A 25 -10.66 -28.13 -3.19
C PRO A 25 -11.60 -27.18 -3.91
N ARG A 26 -11.14 -26.57 -5.00
CA ARG A 26 -11.90 -25.60 -5.76
C ARG A 26 -13.18 -26.22 -6.32
N GLY A 27 -14.29 -25.52 -6.19
CA GLY A 27 -15.55 -25.84 -6.86
C GLY A 27 -15.48 -25.57 -8.38
N LYS A 28 -16.58 -25.85 -9.07
CA LYS A 28 -16.71 -25.62 -10.52
C LYS A 28 -17.05 -24.18 -10.88
N VAL A 29 -17.58 -23.44 -9.94
CA VAL A 29 -18.06 -22.07 -10.14
C VAL A 29 -16.94 -21.09 -9.89
N ASP A 30 -16.61 -20.27 -10.85
CA ASP A 30 -15.57 -19.25 -10.75
C ASP A 30 -16.13 -17.95 -10.18
N PHE A 31 -15.34 -17.33 -9.31
CA PHE A 31 -15.68 -16.04 -8.69
C PHE A 31 -16.05 -14.98 -9.75
N LEU A 32 -17.16 -14.30 -9.55
CA LEU A 32 -17.80 -13.30 -10.44
C LEU A 32 -18.19 -13.82 -11.83
N SER A 33 -18.17 -15.15 -12.11
CA SER A 33 -18.84 -15.70 -13.28
C SER A 33 -20.36 -15.50 -13.20
N GLU A 34 -21.07 -15.61 -14.31
CA GLU A 34 -22.54 -15.53 -14.30
C GLU A 34 -23.15 -16.60 -13.38
N GLU A 35 -22.60 -17.82 -13.38
CA GLU A 35 -23.05 -18.89 -12.49
C GLU A 35 -22.82 -18.52 -11.01
N TRP A 36 -21.69 -17.86 -10.69
CA TRP A 36 -21.44 -17.35 -9.33
C TRP A 36 -22.44 -16.27 -8.94
N LYS A 37 -22.75 -15.36 -9.85
CA LYS A 37 -23.75 -14.29 -9.64
C LYS A 37 -25.13 -14.86 -9.37
N ASP A 38 -25.54 -15.89 -10.11
CA ASP A 38 -26.80 -16.59 -9.88
C ASP A 38 -26.82 -17.27 -8.51
N CYS A 39 -25.74 -17.94 -8.11
CA CYS A 39 -25.62 -18.54 -6.79
C CYS A 39 -25.66 -17.47 -5.67
N PHE A 40 -25.00 -16.34 -5.86
CA PHE A 40 -25.02 -15.23 -4.90
C PHE A 40 -26.44 -14.65 -4.76
N LYS A 41 -27.11 -14.35 -5.87
CA LYS A 41 -28.50 -13.87 -5.89
C LYS A 41 -29.43 -14.84 -5.16
N HIS A 42 -29.33 -16.13 -5.46
CA HIS A 42 -30.10 -17.17 -4.79
C HIS A 42 -29.82 -17.21 -3.27
N ALA A 43 -28.55 -17.11 -2.86
CA ALA A 43 -28.20 -17.09 -1.43
C ALA A 43 -28.80 -15.89 -0.69
N VAL A 44 -28.81 -14.70 -1.31
CA VAL A 44 -29.44 -13.51 -0.75
C VAL A 44 -30.95 -13.69 -0.60
N GLN A 45 -31.63 -14.22 -1.63
CA GLN A 45 -33.06 -14.50 -1.59
C GLN A 45 -33.44 -15.53 -0.53
N GLU A 46 -32.64 -16.57 -0.35
CA GLU A 46 -32.83 -17.55 0.72
C GLU A 46 -32.62 -16.94 2.11
N CYS A 47 -31.65 -16.04 2.26
CA CYS A 47 -31.47 -15.27 3.48
C CYS A 47 -32.67 -14.38 3.78
N GLU A 48 -33.28 -13.76 2.77
CA GLU A 48 -34.54 -13.01 2.91
C GLU A 48 -35.70 -13.91 3.36
N ARG A 49 -35.89 -15.03 2.66
CA ARG A 49 -36.94 -16.00 2.98
C ARG A 49 -36.86 -16.53 4.42
N LEU A 50 -35.64 -16.76 4.92
CA LEU A 50 -35.38 -17.35 6.24
C LEU A 50 -35.22 -16.30 7.35
N GLY A 51 -35.20 -15.01 7.03
CA GLY A 51 -34.93 -13.95 7.99
C GLY A 51 -33.51 -14.06 8.58
N ILE A 52 -32.51 -14.40 7.77
CA ILE A 52 -31.10 -14.43 8.10
C ILE A 52 -30.44 -13.21 7.48
N SER A 53 -29.72 -12.42 8.27
CA SER A 53 -28.94 -11.29 7.76
C SER A 53 -27.65 -11.77 7.11
N MET A 54 -27.40 -11.39 5.86
CA MET A 54 -26.12 -11.62 5.19
C MET A 54 -25.20 -10.43 5.36
N ILE A 55 -23.97 -10.70 5.77
CA ILE A 55 -22.86 -9.77 5.88
C ILE A 55 -21.90 -10.10 4.71
N LEU A 56 -21.71 -9.18 3.78
CA LEU A 56 -20.92 -9.40 2.57
C LEU A 56 -19.52 -8.81 2.71
N GLY A 57 -18.48 -9.62 2.58
CA GLY A 57 -17.12 -9.16 2.33
C GLY A 57 -17.05 -8.45 0.98
N ILE A 58 -16.56 -7.19 0.97
CA ILE A 58 -16.62 -6.31 -0.21
C ILE A 58 -15.49 -6.52 -1.21
N GLY A 59 -14.91 -7.70 -1.23
CA GLY A 59 -13.86 -8.13 -2.16
C GLY A 59 -13.37 -9.53 -1.84
N PRO A 60 -12.57 -10.12 -2.73
CA PRO A 60 -11.97 -11.43 -2.50
C PRO A 60 -10.80 -11.34 -1.50
N GLY A 61 -10.56 -12.42 -0.76
CA GLY A 61 -9.58 -12.48 0.32
C GLY A 61 -10.11 -11.96 1.66
N TRP A 62 -9.28 -12.01 2.70
CA TRP A 62 -9.68 -11.58 4.04
C TRP A 62 -9.98 -10.08 4.11
N THR A 63 -9.13 -9.27 3.47
CA THR A 63 -9.21 -7.80 3.58
C THR A 63 -10.43 -7.21 2.91
N GLY A 64 -10.90 -7.82 1.82
CA GLY A 64 -12.02 -7.31 1.03
C GLY A 64 -11.76 -5.95 0.37
N SER A 65 -10.50 -5.53 0.21
CA SER A 65 -10.13 -4.19 -0.28
C SER A 65 -9.30 -4.22 -1.55
N GLY A 66 -9.51 -5.20 -2.40
CA GLY A 66 -8.79 -5.35 -3.64
C GLY A 66 -9.52 -6.25 -4.65
N GLY A 67 -8.86 -6.50 -5.77
CA GLY A 67 -9.40 -7.36 -6.80
C GLY A 67 -8.71 -7.19 -8.16
N PRO A 68 -9.06 -8.01 -9.17
CA PRO A 68 -8.45 -7.94 -10.49
C PRO A 68 -8.70 -6.61 -11.23
N TRP A 69 -9.72 -5.87 -10.83
CA TRP A 69 -10.08 -4.55 -11.39
C TRP A 69 -9.21 -3.41 -10.87
N VAL A 70 -8.49 -3.59 -9.75
CA VAL A 70 -7.64 -2.53 -9.18
C VAL A 70 -6.45 -2.30 -10.08
N LYS A 71 -6.29 -1.06 -10.56
CA LYS A 71 -5.15 -0.66 -11.39
C LYS A 71 -3.90 -0.47 -10.54
N ALA A 72 -2.72 -0.54 -11.17
CA ALA A 72 -1.46 -0.38 -10.44
C ALA A 72 -1.31 1.00 -9.78
N GLU A 73 -1.81 2.05 -10.41
CA GLU A 73 -1.85 3.42 -9.89
C GLU A 73 -2.86 3.65 -8.75
N GLU A 74 -3.85 2.77 -8.62
CA GLU A 74 -4.89 2.79 -7.58
C GLU A 74 -4.56 1.83 -6.43
N SER A 75 -3.43 1.13 -6.52
CA SER A 75 -3.01 0.13 -5.55
C SER A 75 -2.18 0.72 -4.41
N MET A 76 -1.95 -0.09 -3.38
CA MET A 76 -1.03 0.26 -2.29
C MET A 76 0.37 0.52 -2.84
N GLN A 77 0.99 1.64 -2.43
CA GLN A 77 2.26 2.11 -2.95
C GLN A 77 3.34 2.24 -1.88
N SER A 78 4.58 2.06 -2.31
CA SER A 78 5.77 2.33 -1.50
C SER A 78 6.74 3.24 -2.24
N LEU A 79 7.37 4.15 -1.49
CA LEU A 79 8.50 4.93 -1.97
C LEU A 79 9.70 4.01 -2.22
N VAL A 80 10.38 4.28 -3.31
CA VAL A 80 11.63 3.61 -3.70
C VAL A 80 12.66 4.66 -4.12
N SER A 81 13.93 4.33 -4.04
CA SER A 81 14.99 5.23 -4.49
C SER A 81 16.13 4.50 -5.18
N SER A 82 16.81 5.23 -6.03
CA SER A 82 18.13 4.87 -6.57
C SER A 82 19.10 6.01 -6.33
N VAL A 83 20.37 5.71 -6.21
CA VAL A 83 21.43 6.70 -6.01
C VAL A 83 22.45 6.65 -7.14
N THR A 84 22.96 7.82 -7.52
CA THR A 84 24.04 7.97 -8.46
C THR A 84 25.05 8.93 -7.88
N HIS A 85 26.32 8.52 -7.83
CA HIS A 85 27.40 9.38 -7.35
C HIS A 85 28.03 10.13 -8.53
N VAL A 86 28.32 11.40 -8.31
CA VAL A 86 29.00 12.25 -9.28
C VAL A 86 30.13 13.00 -8.58
N THR A 87 31.22 13.16 -9.30
CA THR A 87 32.38 13.90 -8.83
C THR A 87 32.75 14.95 -9.87
N GLY A 88 33.13 16.11 -9.42
CA GLY A 88 33.65 17.12 -10.33
C GLY A 88 33.11 18.51 -10.07
N LYS A 89 33.24 19.34 -11.11
CA LYS A 89 32.85 20.75 -11.13
C LYS A 89 32.33 21.10 -12.50
N GLY A 90 31.23 21.82 -12.58
CA GLY A 90 30.65 22.34 -13.79
C GLY A 90 29.49 21.51 -14.37
N LYS A 91 29.02 21.89 -15.54
CA LYS A 91 27.82 21.34 -16.15
C LYS A 91 28.02 19.86 -16.53
N GLN A 92 27.20 18.99 -16.01
CA GLN A 92 27.18 17.55 -16.29
C GLN A 92 25.77 17.09 -16.63
N THR A 93 25.67 16.12 -17.54
CA THR A 93 24.43 15.38 -17.83
C THR A 93 24.60 13.98 -17.28
N VAL A 94 23.74 13.61 -16.34
CA VAL A 94 23.82 12.38 -15.55
C VAL A 94 22.58 11.54 -15.79
N SER A 95 22.77 10.28 -16.19
CA SER A 95 21.68 9.30 -16.29
C SER A 95 21.41 8.71 -14.90
N LEU A 96 20.14 8.71 -14.51
CA LEU A 96 19.67 8.22 -13.22
C LEU A 96 18.89 6.93 -13.41
N ALA A 97 19.35 5.84 -12.82
CA ALA A 97 18.64 4.57 -12.84
C ALA A 97 17.23 4.71 -12.28
N LYS A 98 16.27 4.05 -12.91
CA LYS A 98 14.91 3.92 -12.34
C LYS A 98 15.00 3.01 -11.10
N PRO A 99 14.47 3.42 -9.94
CA PRO A 99 14.47 2.58 -8.75
C PRO A 99 13.72 1.26 -8.97
N ASP A 100 14.27 0.17 -8.45
CA ASP A 100 13.63 -1.15 -8.47
C ASP A 100 12.44 -1.20 -7.50
N PRO A 101 11.44 -2.07 -7.75
CA PRO A 101 10.37 -2.29 -6.79
C PRO A 101 10.90 -2.98 -5.53
N MET A 102 10.30 -2.67 -4.38
CA MET A 102 10.53 -3.44 -3.16
C MET A 102 9.94 -4.85 -3.30
N PRO A 103 10.58 -5.88 -2.74
CA PRO A 103 9.99 -7.22 -2.71
C PRO A 103 8.61 -7.19 -2.02
N PRO A 104 7.59 -7.88 -2.59
CA PRO A 104 6.28 -7.97 -1.95
C PRO A 104 6.36 -8.63 -0.58
N TYR A 105 5.51 -8.21 0.36
CA TYR A 105 5.51 -8.72 1.74
C TYR A 105 5.43 -10.25 1.84
N PHE A 106 4.60 -10.89 1.02
CA PHE A 106 4.47 -12.35 0.94
C PHE A 106 5.25 -12.98 -0.23
N GLY A 107 6.17 -12.23 -0.84
CA GLY A 107 6.94 -12.68 -2.00
C GLY A 107 6.13 -12.70 -3.30
N GLU A 108 6.83 -12.95 -4.40
CA GLU A 108 6.26 -12.90 -5.76
C GLU A 108 5.37 -14.12 -6.11
N GLY A 109 5.41 -15.18 -5.32
CA GLY A 109 4.59 -16.38 -5.53
C GLY A 109 3.07 -16.17 -5.40
N ALA A 110 2.66 -15.00 -4.92
CA ALA A 110 1.25 -14.62 -4.86
C ALA A 110 0.72 -14.00 -6.17
N PHE A 111 1.59 -13.66 -7.11
CA PHE A 111 1.21 -13.05 -8.38
C PHE A 111 0.77 -14.06 -9.43
N THR A 112 -0.22 -13.69 -10.24
CA THR A 112 -0.37 -14.24 -11.59
C THR A 112 0.69 -13.60 -12.51
N PRO A 113 1.01 -14.21 -13.67
CA PRO A 113 1.94 -13.61 -14.64
C PRO A 113 1.57 -12.17 -15.01
N GLU A 114 0.30 -11.90 -15.26
CA GLU A 114 -0.22 -10.58 -15.65
C GLU A 114 -0.08 -9.56 -14.51
N LEU A 115 -0.34 -9.97 -13.27
CA LEU A 115 -0.15 -9.10 -12.10
C LEU A 115 1.32 -8.78 -11.87
N LYS A 116 2.22 -9.76 -12.08
CA LYS A 116 3.66 -9.55 -11.96
C LYS A 116 4.14 -8.52 -12.99
N GLU A 117 3.69 -8.64 -14.23
CA GLU A 117 4.01 -7.67 -15.28
C GLU A 117 3.52 -6.27 -14.92
N ARG A 118 2.27 -6.12 -14.50
CA ARG A 118 1.70 -4.84 -14.06
C ARG A 118 2.42 -4.24 -12.86
N TRP A 119 2.82 -5.05 -11.90
CA TRP A 119 3.60 -4.63 -10.75
C TRP A 119 4.98 -4.10 -11.15
N GLN A 120 5.69 -4.79 -12.04
CA GLN A 120 7.00 -4.37 -12.53
C GLN A 120 6.94 -3.12 -13.40
N ALA A 121 5.88 -2.98 -14.20
CA ALA A 121 5.72 -1.84 -15.12
C ALA A 121 5.42 -0.52 -14.39
N PHE A 122 4.66 -0.55 -13.29
CA PHE A 122 4.23 0.65 -12.61
C PHE A 122 5.39 1.38 -11.92
N TYR A 123 5.59 2.63 -12.29
CA TYR A 123 6.54 3.55 -11.67
C TYR A 123 6.11 5.00 -11.91
N LYS A 124 6.32 5.86 -10.91
CA LYS A 124 6.13 7.31 -11.05
C LYS A 124 7.21 8.04 -10.25
N ASP A 125 7.89 8.99 -10.89
CA ASP A 125 8.84 9.86 -10.21
C ASP A 125 8.15 10.78 -9.21
N VAL A 126 8.80 10.98 -8.07
CA VAL A 126 8.36 11.86 -6.98
C VAL A 126 9.32 13.02 -6.79
N ALA A 127 10.62 12.75 -6.72
CA ALA A 127 11.64 13.77 -6.53
C ALA A 127 13.01 13.32 -7.04
N VAL A 128 13.85 14.28 -7.42
CA VAL A 128 15.29 14.09 -7.63
C VAL A 128 16.02 15.10 -6.76
N LEU A 129 16.85 14.61 -5.85
CA LEU A 129 17.54 15.42 -4.85
C LEU A 129 19.04 15.18 -4.93
N ALA A 130 19.83 16.23 -4.98
CA ALA A 130 21.29 16.14 -4.88
C ALA A 130 21.78 16.70 -3.56
N PHE A 131 22.80 16.06 -2.99
CA PHE A 131 23.43 16.47 -1.73
C PHE A 131 24.90 16.00 -1.69
N PRO A 132 25.76 16.63 -0.85
CA PRO A 132 27.12 16.17 -0.68
C PRO A 132 27.17 14.71 -0.25
N LYS A 133 28.09 13.93 -0.84
CA LYS A 133 28.28 12.54 -0.46
C LYS A 133 28.70 12.43 1.01
N THR A 134 28.02 11.57 1.72
CA THR A 134 28.34 11.24 3.13
C THR A 134 28.98 9.87 3.24
N ASP A 135 29.63 9.59 4.37
CA ASP A 135 30.09 8.24 4.68
C ASP A 135 28.89 7.29 4.87
N GLU A 136 28.92 6.14 4.19
CA GLU A 136 27.81 5.17 4.16
C GLU A 136 27.65 4.37 5.45
N LYS A 137 28.35 4.75 6.55
CA LYS A 137 28.45 3.95 7.77
C LYS A 137 27.32 4.17 8.79
N THR A 138 26.51 5.19 8.60
CA THR A 138 25.49 5.55 9.60
C THR A 138 24.10 5.15 9.11
N PHE A 139 23.49 4.17 9.77
CA PHE A 139 22.17 3.64 9.41
C PHE A 139 21.13 3.92 10.49
N ILE A 140 19.91 4.25 10.06
CA ILE A 140 18.75 4.28 10.94
C ILE A 140 18.34 2.85 11.24
N LYS A 141 18.39 2.42 12.51
CA LYS A 141 17.90 1.09 12.92
C LYS A 141 16.43 0.92 12.55
N ASP A 142 16.06 -0.32 12.17
CA ASP A 142 14.68 -0.72 11.86
C ASP A 142 14.02 0.18 10.79
N ILE A 143 14.77 0.63 9.78
CA ILE A 143 14.26 1.58 8.77
C ILE A 143 13.06 1.02 8.01
N HIS A 144 13.04 -0.29 7.71
CA HIS A 144 11.94 -0.91 6.98
C HIS A 144 10.62 -0.85 7.75
N GLU A 145 10.67 -1.00 9.06
CA GLU A 145 9.50 -0.85 9.93
C GLU A 145 9.15 0.62 10.16
N LYS A 146 10.14 1.47 10.42
CA LYS A 146 9.94 2.90 10.66
C LYS A 146 9.37 3.61 9.44
N ALA A 147 9.81 3.23 8.25
CA ALA A 147 9.33 3.77 6.98
C ALA A 147 8.11 3.02 6.43
N LEU A 148 7.56 2.06 7.14
CA LEU A 148 6.40 1.26 6.74
C LEU A 148 6.60 0.52 5.41
N TYR A 149 7.77 -0.11 5.21
CA TYR A 149 8.01 -0.90 4.00
C TYR A 149 7.43 -2.30 4.07
N TYR A 150 7.55 -2.98 5.21
CA TYR A 150 7.30 -4.41 5.27
C TYR A 150 6.17 -4.86 6.17
N ARG A 151 5.79 -4.14 7.20
CA ARG A 151 4.76 -4.63 8.10
C ARG A 151 3.73 -3.61 8.53
N ALA A 152 2.53 -4.12 8.83
CA ALA A 152 1.55 -3.39 9.57
C ALA A 152 1.94 -3.33 11.07
N PRO A 153 1.57 -2.27 11.80
CA PRO A 153 1.91 -2.11 13.22
C PRO A 153 1.44 -3.23 14.14
N TYR A 154 0.49 -4.03 13.69
CA TYR A 154 -0.15 -5.14 14.43
C TYR A 154 0.15 -6.51 13.82
N SER A 155 1.26 -6.66 13.09
CA SER A 155 1.61 -7.96 12.51
C SER A 155 1.66 -9.04 13.59
N SER A 156 0.92 -10.13 13.37
CA SER A 156 0.91 -11.32 14.22
C SER A 156 2.02 -12.31 13.90
N VAL A 157 2.93 -11.97 13.00
CA VAL A 157 4.04 -12.85 12.61
C VAL A 157 4.94 -13.09 13.82
N PRO A 158 5.24 -14.35 14.19
CA PRO A 158 6.12 -14.67 15.30
C PRO A 158 7.50 -14.02 15.13
N GLY A 159 8.05 -13.48 16.22
CA GLY A 159 9.35 -12.81 16.21
C GLY A 159 9.35 -11.36 15.76
N VAL A 160 8.22 -10.82 15.33
CA VAL A 160 8.08 -9.39 15.04
C VAL A 160 8.04 -8.61 16.36
N LYS A 161 8.90 -7.60 16.49
CA LYS A 161 8.88 -6.72 17.66
C LYS A 161 7.57 -5.94 17.70
N GLN A 162 6.88 -5.96 18.83
CA GLN A 162 5.62 -5.21 19.01
C GLN A 162 5.82 -3.69 18.93
N PHE A 163 6.97 -3.22 19.39
CA PHE A 163 7.32 -1.80 19.41
C PHE A 163 8.67 -1.59 18.74
N LEU A 164 8.75 -0.54 17.94
CA LEU A 164 10.03 -0.10 17.39
C LEU A 164 10.89 0.44 18.53
N SER A 165 12.17 0.09 18.51
CA SER A 165 13.14 0.68 19.43
C SER A 165 13.11 2.20 19.30
N ARG A 166 12.99 2.90 20.42
CA ARG A 166 13.12 4.35 20.48
C ARG A 166 14.56 4.79 20.69
N ASP A 167 15.43 3.82 20.99
CA ASP A 167 16.80 4.08 21.36
C ASP A 167 17.63 4.35 20.10
N ASN A 168 17.86 5.64 19.86
CA ASN A 168 18.89 6.10 18.93
C ASN A 168 20.24 6.31 19.68
N ASP A 169 20.32 5.81 20.91
CA ASP A 169 21.45 6.07 21.82
C ASP A 169 22.79 5.53 21.31
N ASP A 170 22.76 4.65 20.30
CA ASP A 170 23.98 4.11 19.67
C ASP A 170 24.44 4.88 18.41
N LEU A 171 23.75 5.95 18.02
CA LEU A 171 24.19 6.78 16.90
C LEU A 171 25.17 7.85 17.42
N SER A 172 26.44 7.48 17.53
CA SER A 172 27.51 8.48 17.60
C SER A 172 27.64 9.16 16.24
N LEU A 173 26.78 10.17 16.01
CA LEU A 173 26.81 10.96 14.80
C LEU A 173 28.05 11.89 14.83
N ASN A 174 28.96 11.73 13.88
CA ASN A 174 29.94 12.72 13.59
C ASN A 174 29.32 13.86 12.77
N SER A 175 29.81 15.07 12.89
CA SER A 175 29.26 16.22 12.12
C SER A 175 29.33 16.04 10.61
N GLY A 176 30.18 15.16 10.10
CA GLY A 176 30.27 14.80 8.67
C GLY A 176 29.22 13.79 8.18
N ASP A 177 28.48 13.13 9.11
CA ASP A 177 27.47 12.13 8.77
C ASP A 177 26.07 12.77 8.52
N VAL A 178 25.96 14.07 8.78
CA VAL A 178 24.70 14.81 8.75
C VAL A 178 24.67 15.75 7.55
N ILE A 179 23.65 15.62 6.71
CA ILE A 179 23.44 16.51 5.56
C ILE A 179 22.62 17.72 6.03
N HIS A 180 23.17 18.91 5.94
CA HIS A 180 22.46 20.15 6.21
C HIS A 180 21.41 20.44 5.12
N LEU A 181 20.23 20.96 5.52
CA LEU A 181 19.12 21.22 4.60
C LEU A 181 19.49 22.19 3.47
N ASP A 182 20.29 23.21 3.77
CA ASP A 182 20.77 24.21 2.82
C ASP A 182 21.73 23.66 1.76
N LYS A 183 22.28 22.44 1.98
CA LYS A 183 23.15 21.74 1.04
C LYS A 183 22.39 20.87 0.06
N ILE A 184 21.07 20.81 0.17
CA ILE A 184 20.25 19.98 -0.68
C ILE A 184 19.75 20.78 -1.89
N VAL A 185 19.99 20.23 -3.06
CA VAL A 185 19.51 20.78 -4.32
C VAL A 185 18.36 19.94 -4.84
N ASP A 186 17.23 20.57 -5.08
CA ASP A 186 16.09 19.92 -5.74
C ASP A 186 16.28 19.99 -7.26
N LEU A 187 16.50 18.83 -7.88
CA LEU A 187 16.68 18.66 -9.32
C LEU A 187 15.43 18.07 -9.99
N THR A 188 14.32 17.97 -9.29
CA THR A 188 13.08 17.32 -9.79
C THR A 188 12.62 17.93 -11.11
N GLY A 189 12.65 19.26 -11.21
CA GLY A 189 12.28 19.98 -12.44
C GLY A 189 13.26 19.83 -13.60
N SER A 190 14.46 19.29 -13.37
CA SER A 190 15.49 19.06 -14.38
C SER A 190 15.52 17.63 -14.90
N LEU A 191 14.67 16.75 -14.37
CA LEU A 191 14.59 15.36 -14.81
C LEU A 191 13.85 15.28 -16.15
N VAL A 192 14.55 14.82 -17.19
CA VAL A 192 13.99 14.55 -18.52
C VAL A 192 14.46 13.18 -18.96
N ASP A 193 13.54 12.29 -19.29
CA ASP A 193 13.80 10.92 -19.78
C ASP A 193 14.85 10.16 -18.96
N GLY A 194 14.80 10.28 -17.64
CA GLY A 194 15.72 9.61 -16.72
C GLY A 194 17.09 10.26 -16.61
N THR A 195 17.30 11.44 -17.20
CA THR A 195 18.55 12.21 -17.10
C THR A 195 18.33 13.55 -16.43
N VAL A 196 19.36 14.05 -15.76
CA VAL A 196 19.40 15.42 -15.23
C VAL A 196 20.63 16.12 -15.79
N THR A 197 20.47 17.40 -16.19
CA THR A 197 21.59 18.28 -16.51
C THR A 197 21.69 19.32 -15.40
N TRP A 198 22.85 19.37 -14.74
CA TRP A 198 23.08 20.19 -13.56
C TRP A 198 24.49 20.75 -13.54
N ASP A 199 24.65 21.95 -13.01
CA ASP A 199 25.97 22.55 -12.75
C ASP A 199 26.49 22.07 -11.40
N VAL A 200 27.28 20.98 -11.44
CA VAL A 200 27.72 20.26 -10.25
C VAL A 200 28.74 21.11 -9.50
N PRO A 201 28.52 21.46 -8.23
CA PRO A 201 29.53 22.13 -7.40
C PRO A 201 30.78 21.26 -7.22
N ALA A 202 31.92 21.87 -6.92
CA ALA A 202 33.16 21.14 -6.67
C ALA A 202 32.99 20.15 -5.50
N GLY A 203 33.48 18.91 -5.68
CA GLY A 203 33.43 17.86 -4.66
C GLY A 203 32.69 16.60 -5.12
N GLU A 204 32.36 15.73 -4.17
CA GLU A 204 31.60 14.51 -4.39
C GLU A 204 30.13 14.71 -3.99
N TRP A 205 29.23 14.30 -4.85
CA TRP A 205 27.78 14.46 -4.69
C TRP A 205 27.05 13.15 -4.89
N THR A 206 25.95 13.01 -4.18
CA THR A 206 24.96 11.93 -4.38
C THR A 206 23.72 12.53 -4.98
N ILE A 207 23.27 12.00 -6.12
CA ILE A 207 21.96 12.30 -6.70
C ILE A 207 21.04 11.14 -6.39
N MET A 208 19.96 11.41 -5.69
CA MET A 208 18.94 10.42 -5.35
C MET A 208 17.69 10.64 -6.19
N ARG A 209 17.31 9.65 -6.99
CA ARG A 209 16.03 9.59 -7.69
C ARG A 209 15.03 8.84 -6.83
N VAL A 210 13.94 9.49 -6.48
CA VAL A 210 12.87 8.94 -5.65
C VAL A 210 11.62 8.79 -6.48
N GLY A 211 11.00 7.64 -6.39
CA GLY A 211 9.73 7.38 -7.03
C GLY A 211 8.83 6.49 -6.19
N VAL A 212 7.69 6.15 -6.74
CA VAL A 212 6.74 5.21 -6.15
C VAL A 212 6.55 4.00 -7.05
N ARG A 213 6.39 2.86 -6.40
CA ARG A 213 6.05 1.57 -7.00
C ARG A 213 4.82 1.00 -6.29
N ASN A 214 4.09 0.14 -7.01
CA ASN A 214 3.14 -0.75 -6.35
C ASN A 214 3.92 -1.65 -5.37
N ASN A 215 3.45 -1.74 -4.12
CA ASN A 215 4.14 -2.49 -3.06
C ASN A 215 3.97 -4.01 -3.15
N GLY A 216 3.24 -4.51 -4.17
CA GLY A 216 3.01 -5.93 -4.39
C GLY A 216 1.94 -6.55 -3.48
N ALA A 217 1.16 -5.75 -2.76
CA ALA A 217 0.02 -6.24 -2.00
C ALA A 217 -1.08 -6.74 -2.92
N VAL A 218 -1.51 -7.99 -2.72
CA VAL A 218 -2.58 -8.64 -3.50
C VAL A 218 -3.63 -9.22 -2.58
N THR A 219 -4.85 -9.39 -3.13
CA THR A 219 -5.96 -10.04 -2.41
C THR A 219 -5.57 -11.45 -1.99
N ARG A 220 -5.68 -11.74 -0.68
CA ARG A 220 -5.23 -13.02 -0.13
C ARG A 220 -6.05 -13.44 1.10
N PRO A 221 -6.34 -14.76 1.24
CA PRO A 221 -6.31 -15.78 0.20
C PRO A 221 -7.53 -15.62 -0.70
N ALA A 222 -7.32 -15.36 -1.97
CA ALA A 222 -8.41 -15.20 -2.94
C ALA A 222 -8.45 -16.39 -3.91
N PRO A 223 -9.63 -16.76 -4.45
CA PRO A 223 -9.70 -17.66 -5.60
C PRO A 223 -8.98 -17.00 -6.80
N LEU A 224 -8.41 -17.81 -7.71
CA LEU A 224 -7.63 -17.28 -8.83
C LEU A 224 -8.29 -16.17 -9.62
N PRO A 225 -9.60 -16.24 -9.99
CA PRO A 225 -10.27 -15.14 -10.69
C PRO A 225 -10.42 -13.86 -9.85
N GLY A 226 -10.29 -13.97 -8.52
CA GLY A 226 -10.36 -12.83 -7.60
C GLY A 226 -8.99 -12.26 -7.21
N VAL A 227 -7.89 -12.87 -7.65
CA VAL A 227 -6.55 -12.37 -7.35
C VAL A 227 -6.29 -11.07 -8.09
N GLY A 228 -5.99 -10.00 -7.36
CA GLY A 228 -5.69 -8.68 -7.87
C GLY A 228 -4.95 -7.85 -6.85
N PHE A 229 -4.65 -6.60 -7.17
CA PHE A 229 -3.99 -5.71 -6.22
C PHE A 229 -4.92 -5.27 -5.10
N GLU A 230 -4.36 -5.07 -3.91
CA GLU A 230 -5.01 -4.32 -2.84
C GLU A 230 -5.07 -2.85 -3.22
N CYS A 231 -6.23 -2.21 -3.07
CA CYS A 231 -6.38 -0.79 -3.37
C CYS A 231 -5.67 0.09 -2.34
N ASP A 232 -5.31 1.31 -2.74
CA ASP A 232 -4.76 2.32 -1.84
C ASP A 232 -5.82 2.74 -0.80
N LYS A 233 -5.65 2.26 0.42
CA LYS A 233 -6.58 2.50 1.55
C LYS A 233 -6.51 3.92 2.10
N ALA A 234 -5.48 4.68 1.72
CA ALA A 234 -5.32 6.08 2.09
C ALA A 234 -5.80 7.06 0.99
N ASP A 235 -6.21 6.55 -0.19
CA ASP A 235 -6.84 7.34 -1.24
C ASP A 235 -8.32 6.99 -1.41
N THR A 236 -9.18 7.92 -1.03
CA THR A 236 -10.64 7.77 -1.17
C THR A 236 -11.08 7.53 -2.61
N THR A 237 -10.33 8.03 -3.62
CA THR A 237 -10.64 7.81 -5.03
C THR A 237 -10.42 6.35 -5.41
N ALA A 238 -9.28 5.77 -5.02
CA ALA A 238 -8.96 4.36 -5.26
C ALA A 238 -9.93 3.42 -4.53
N LEU A 239 -10.22 3.72 -3.26
CA LEU A 239 -11.18 2.92 -2.47
C LEU A 239 -12.58 2.98 -3.07
N MET A 240 -13.06 4.17 -3.48
CA MET A 240 -14.37 4.30 -4.12
C MET A 240 -14.43 3.61 -5.49
N ALA A 241 -13.35 3.61 -6.27
CA ALA A 241 -13.27 2.87 -7.51
C ALA A 241 -13.44 1.36 -7.26
N HIS A 242 -12.74 0.82 -6.26
CA HIS A 242 -12.90 -0.57 -5.83
C HIS A 242 -14.34 -0.88 -5.39
N LEU A 243 -14.89 -0.07 -4.49
CA LEU A 243 -16.24 -0.28 -3.96
C LEU A 243 -17.30 -0.28 -5.06
N ARG A 244 -17.21 0.65 -6.01
CA ARG A 244 -18.18 0.76 -7.10
C ARG A 244 -18.22 -0.51 -7.95
N VAL A 245 -17.07 -0.99 -8.40
CA VAL A 245 -17.01 -2.18 -9.25
C VAL A 245 -17.66 -3.38 -8.57
N PHE A 246 -17.35 -3.60 -7.29
CA PHE A 246 -17.86 -4.78 -6.58
C PHE A 246 -19.30 -4.60 -6.12
N THR A 247 -19.63 -3.47 -5.48
CA THR A 247 -20.97 -3.26 -4.92
C THR A 247 -22.01 -2.91 -5.97
N GLU A 248 -21.67 -2.06 -6.96
CA GLU A 248 -22.61 -1.70 -8.02
C GLU A 248 -23.00 -2.90 -8.85
N GLU A 249 -22.05 -3.77 -9.20
CA GLU A 249 -22.34 -5.00 -9.95
C GLU A 249 -23.29 -5.92 -9.18
N LEU A 250 -23.02 -6.18 -7.89
CA LEU A 250 -23.84 -7.06 -7.08
C LEU A 250 -25.20 -6.43 -6.73
N PHE A 251 -25.27 -5.13 -6.47
CA PHE A 251 -26.54 -4.46 -6.17
C PHE A 251 -27.43 -4.40 -7.40
N SER A 252 -26.86 -4.14 -8.58
CA SER A 252 -27.61 -4.20 -9.85
C SER A 252 -28.21 -5.60 -10.09
N LEU A 253 -27.45 -6.65 -9.79
CA LEU A 253 -27.90 -8.03 -9.89
C LEU A 253 -29.09 -8.34 -8.98
N LEU A 254 -29.10 -7.77 -7.77
CA LEU A 254 -30.18 -8.00 -6.81
C LEU A 254 -31.46 -7.23 -7.13
N GLY A 255 -31.37 -6.12 -7.89
CA GLY A 255 -32.49 -5.24 -8.21
C GLY A 255 -33.06 -4.50 -6.99
N GLU A 256 -34.28 -3.97 -7.16
CA GLU A 256 -35.02 -3.33 -6.05
C GLU A 256 -35.40 -4.35 -4.98
N ARG A 257 -35.16 -4.01 -3.72
CA ARG A 257 -35.40 -4.90 -2.57
C ARG A 257 -36.00 -4.12 -1.42
N ASP A 258 -36.87 -4.79 -0.68
CA ASP A 258 -37.39 -4.27 0.57
C ASP A 258 -36.29 -4.35 1.66
N THR A 259 -35.71 -3.21 2.00
CA THR A 259 -34.66 -3.09 3.02
C THR A 259 -35.16 -3.32 4.44
N LEU A 260 -36.49 -3.32 4.64
CA LEU A 260 -37.12 -3.55 5.95
C LEU A 260 -37.32 -5.04 6.25
N LEU A 261 -37.18 -5.93 5.28
CA LEU A 261 -37.21 -7.38 5.53
C LEU A 261 -36.16 -7.78 6.57
N PRO A 262 -36.48 -8.72 7.47
CA PRO A 262 -35.55 -9.11 8.53
C PRO A 262 -34.28 -9.83 8.06
N GLY A 263 -34.27 -10.32 6.83
CA GLY A 263 -33.13 -11.07 6.23
C GLY A 263 -32.56 -10.42 4.98
N GLY A 264 -31.70 -11.16 4.29
CA GLY A 264 -31.03 -10.74 3.08
C GLY A 264 -29.74 -9.96 3.30
N LEU A 265 -29.18 -9.34 2.26
CA LEU A 265 -27.97 -8.55 2.35
C LEU A 265 -28.18 -7.27 3.16
N LYS A 266 -27.52 -7.16 4.29
CA LYS A 266 -27.71 -6.05 5.26
C LYS A 266 -26.45 -5.27 5.54
N ILE A 267 -25.29 -5.90 5.52
CA ILE A 267 -24.04 -5.32 6.00
C ILE A 267 -22.95 -5.56 4.96
N LEU A 268 -22.14 -4.54 4.70
CA LEU A 268 -20.88 -4.67 4.00
C LEU A 268 -19.76 -4.80 5.03
N HIS A 269 -18.83 -5.72 4.78
CA HIS A 269 -17.74 -6.05 5.65
C HIS A 269 -16.40 -5.83 4.96
N MET A 270 -15.54 -5.05 5.59
CA MET A 270 -14.13 -4.93 5.26
C MET A 270 -13.34 -5.31 6.49
N ASP A 271 -12.41 -6.23 6.36
CA ASP A 271 -11.66 -6.78 7.48
C ASP A 271 -10.28 -6.11 7.64
N SER A 272 -9.34 -6.87 8.07
CA SER A 272 -8.02 -6.48 8.54
C SER A 272 -7.09 -5.99 7.43
N TRP A 273 -6.09 -5.22 7.83
CA TRP A 273 -4.98 -4.81 6.96
C TRP A 273 -3.84 -5.83 7.09
N GLU A 274 -3.81 -6.85 6.23
CA GLU A 274 -2.89 -7.98 6.35
C GLU A 274 -1.74 -8.00 5.34
N MET A 275 -1.82 -7.19 4.28
CA MET A 275 -0.91 -7.29 3.13
C MET A 275 0.32 -6.39 3.22
N GLY A 276 0.89 -6.25 4.42
CA GLY A 276 2.06 -5.42 4.64
C GLY A 276 1.70 -3.95 4.82
N ALA A 277 2.70 -3.08 4.71
CA ALA A 277 2.54 -1.66 4.96
C ALA A 277 2.56 -0.85 3.65
N GLN A 278 1.96 0.32 3.72
CA GLN A 278 1.94 1.33 2.67
C GLN A 278 2.56 2.60 3.24
N ASN A 279 3.45 3.25 2.49
CA ASN A 279 4.07 4.49 2.94
C ASN A 279 3.93 5.66 1.95
N TRP A 280 3.13 5.47 0.92
CA TRP A 280 2.81 6.50 -0.06
C TRP A 280 1.37 6.41 -0.54
N THR A 281 0.79 7.59 -0.82
CA THR A 281 -0.48 7.78 -1.51
C THR A 281 -0.41 9.09 -2.32
N PRO A 282 -1.11 9.24 -3.45
CA PRO A 282 -1.00 10.43 -4.30
C PRO A 282 -1.24 11.76 -3.60
N LYS A 283 -2.12 11.80 -2.60
CA LYS A 283 -2.47 13.01 -1.85
C LYS A 283 -1.58 13.28 -0.63
N LEU A 284 -0.68 12.34 -0.28
CA LEU A 284 0.11 12.40 0.95
C LEU A 284 0.86 13.72 1.10
N ARG A 285 1.56 14.16 0.05
CA ARG A 285 2.34 15.40 0.09
C ARG A 285 1.49 16.63 0.44
N GLN A 286 0.31 16.75 -0.15
CA GLN A 286 -0.60 17.89 0.07
C GLN A 286 -1.18 17.85 1.48
N GLU A 287 -1.68 16.69 1.92
CA GLU A 287 -2.26 16.51 3.25
C GLU A 287 -1.20 16.67 4.35
N PHE A 288 0.02 16.17 4.14
CA PHE A 288 1.12 16.37 5.07
C PHE A 288 1.46 17.85 5.21
N LYS A 289 1.66 18.57 4.09
CA LYS A 289 1.94 20.01 4.09
C LYS A 289 0.84 20.82 4.78
N LYS A 290 -0.41 20.50 4.48
CA LYS A 290 -1.58 21.14 5.11
C LYS A 290 -1.59 20.95 6.63
N ARG A 291 -1.28 19.75 7.12
CA ARG A 291 -1.37 19.39 8.55
C ARG A 291 -0.12 19.75 9.35
N ARG A 292 1.05 19.87 8.72
CA ARG A 292 2.35 20.04 9.38
C ARG A 292 3.05 21.36 9.07
N GLY A 293 2.59 22.09 8.05
CA GLY A 293 3.13 23.39 7.68
C GLY A 293 4.44 23.35 6.86
N TYR A 294 4.95 22.16 6.52
CA TYR A 294 6.17 22.01 5.70
C TYR A 294 6.03 20.89 4.68
N ASP A 295 6.85 20.93 3.63
CA ASP A 295 6.79 19.97 2.53
C ASP A 295 7.53 18.68 2.90
N PRO A 296 6.89 17.49 2.81
CA PRO A 296 7.53 16.22 3.12
C PRO A 296 8.65 15.85 2.14
N ASN A 297 8.73 16.44 0.95
CA ASN A 297 9.85 16.18 0.03
C ASN A 297 11.20 16.49 0.66
N LEU A 298 11.27 17.48 1.54
CA LEU A 298 12.46 17.77 2.32
C LEU A 298 12.78 16.68 3.35
N THR A 299 11.81 15.84 3.70
CA THR A 299 11.91 14.80 4.73
C THR A 299 11.84 13.37 4.19
N ILE A 300 11.56 13.20 2.89
CA ILE A 300 11.50 11.89 2.19
C ILE A 300 12.77 11.04 2.41
N ARG A 301 13.91 11.66 2.65
CA ARG A 301 15.19 10.98 2.93
C ARG A 301 15.18 10.16 4.20
N PHE A 302 14.41 10.55 5.22
CA PHE A 302 14.27 9.72 6.41
C PHE A 302 13.63 8.37 6.10
N MET A 303 12.70 8.38 5.17
CA MET A 303 12.05 7.15 4.71
C MET A 303 13.02 6.28 3.92
N LEU A 304 14.18 6.84 3.52
CA LEU A 304 15.20 6.18 2.71
C LEU A 304 16.52 6.01 3.46
N ALA A 305 16.49 6.07 4.80
CA ALA A 305 17.60 5.83 5.72
C ALA A 305 18.76 6.85 5.68
N ILE A 306 18.56 8.04 5.13
CA ILE A 306 19.61 9.06 5.09
C ILE A 306 19.45 10.05 6.24
N LEU A 307 20.49 10.20 7.05
CA LEU A 307 20.53 11.13 8.18
C LEU A 307 20.74 12.58 7.72
N TRP A 308 20.06 13.50 8.37
CA TRP A 308 20.32 14.92 8.24
C TRP A 308 20.05 15.67 9.57
N GLU A 309 20.46 16.92 9.61
CA GLU A 309 20.20 17.80 10.75
C GLU A 309 18.71 18.12 10.89
N ILE A 310 18.10 17.61 11.97
CA ILE A 310 16.79 18.07 12.41
C ILE A 310 16.89 18.45 13.88
N ASN A 311 16.31 19.60 14.19
CA ASN A 311 16.06 20.03 15.58
C ASN A 311 14.96 19.19 16.29
N LYS A 312 14.54 18.05 15.70
CA LYS A 312 13.54 17.14 16.27
C LYS A 312 13.94 15.68 16.02
N PRO A 313 13.72 14.78 16.98
CA PRO A 313 14.11 13.38 16.87
C PRO A 313 13.48 12.69 15.65
N VAL A 314 14.25 11.88 14.93
CA VAL A 314 13.78 11.04 13.80
C VAL A 314 12.56 10.22 14.18
N ASN A 315 12.50 9.73 15.41
CA ASN A 315 11.36 8.99 15.97
C ASN A 315 10.05 9.80 15.96
N ALA A 316 10.12 11.14 16.11
CA ALA A 316 8.92 11.98 16.04
C ALA A 316 8.36 12.03 14.61
N PHE A 317 9.22 12.07 13.59
CA PHE A 317 8.79 12.06 12.20
C PHE A 317 8.12 10.74 11.80
N CYS A 318 8.77 9.61 12.07
CA CYS A 318 8.21 8.29 11.79
C CYS A 318 6.90 8.04 12.56
N GLY A 319 6.80 8.51 13.80
CA GLY A 319 5.58 8.46 14.60
C GLY A 319 4.47 9.38 14.09
N ILE A 320 4.82 10.52 13.48
CA ILE A 320 3.88 11.45 12.83
C ILE A 320 3.34 10.82 11.53
N TYR A 321 4.22 10.26 10.72
CA TYR A 321 3.85 9.59 9.48
C TYR A 321 2.92 8.40 9.73
N GLY A 322 3.28 7.53 10.66
CA GLY A 322 2.43 6.40 11.05
C GLY A 322 1.09 6.82 11.68
N ARG A 323 0.97 8.06 12.22
CA ARG A 323 -0.31 8.63 12.67
C ARG A 323 -1.13 9.25 11.55
N LEU A 324 -0.50 9.79 10.51
CA LEU A 324 -1.21 10.30 9.32
C LEU A 324 -1.87 9.19 8.51
N CYS A 325 -1.23 8.03 8.46
CA CYS A 325 -1.79 6.86 7.79
C CYS A 325 -2.88 6.15 8.61
N ARG A 326 -3.06 6.51 9.91
CA ARG A 326 -4.06 5.92 10.82
C ARG A 326 -5.27 6.80 11.10
N ASN A 327 -5.27 8.04 10.64
CA ASN A 327 -6.37 9.00 10.75
C ASN A 327 -6.86 9.42 9.35
#